data_635b1685e8ceb55cba63f3d6509d2c5c
#
_entry.id   635b1685e8ceb55cba63f3d6509d2c5c
#
_cell.length_a   1.000
_cell.length_b   1.000
_cell.length_c   1.000
_cell.angle_alpha   90.00
_cell.angle_beta   90.00
_cell.angle_gamma   90.00
#
_symmetry.space_group_name_H-M   'P 1'
#
loop_
_entity.id
_entity.type
_entity.pdbx_description
1 polymer ?
#
loop_
_entity_poly.entity_id
_entity_poly.type
_entity_poly.pdbx_seq_one_letter_code
_entity_poly.pdbx_strand_id
1 'polypeptide(L)' 'MPHFRCYLLNATDKIVSVDSLEAEGDGAAMEVAGQLILSKHAEFAAIEVWDRARCVGTIASPTRKPNLDSLLKIS' A
#
# COMPACT_ATOMS: atom_id res chain seq x y z
N MET A 1 -2.44 5.63 -20.67
CA MET A 1 -3.03 4.96 -19.51
C MET A 1 -3.10 5.93 -18.33
N PRO A 2 -4.08 5.77 -17.47
CA PRO A 2 -4.19 6.64 -16.30
C PRO A 2 -2.97 6.52 -15.40
N HIS A 3 -2.62 7.63 -14.78
CA HIS A 3 -1.51 7.68 -13.85
C HIS A 3 -2.02 7.66 -12.43
N PHE A 4 -1.38 6.85 -11.59
CA PHE A 4 -1.72 6.76 -10.19
C PHE A 4 -0.48 7.10 -9.37
N ARG A 5 -0.72 7.62 -8.18
CA ARG A 5 0.35 7.88 -7.23
C ARG A 5 0.30 6.90 -6.09
N CYS A 6 1.48 6.46 -5.71
CA CYS A 6 1.62 5.54 -4.59
C CYS A 6 2.42 6.23 -3.50
N TYR A 7 1.80 6.44 -2.36
CA TYR A 7 2.47 7.01 -1.20
C TYR A 7 2.87 5.86 -0.30
N LEU A 8 4.17 5.75 -0.06
CA LEU A 8 4.69 4.67 0.76
C LEU A 8 4.87 5.20 2.18
N LEU A 9 4.29 4.48 3.13
CA LEU A 9 4.22 4.92 4.51
C LEU A 9 5.07 4.02 5.40
N ASN A 10 5.64 4.63 6.45
CA ASN A 10 6.37 3.87 7.44
C ASN A 10 5.43 3.37 8.53
N ALA A 11 6.01 2.73 9.56
CA ALA A 11 5.22 2.13 10.62
C ALA A 11 4.42 3.15 11.43
N THR A 12 4.75 4.43 11.33
CA THR A 12 4.02 5.48 12.02
C THR A 12 3.02 6.19 11.10
N ASP A 13 2.76 5.59 9.93
CA ASP A 13 1.80 6.11 8.95
C ASP A 13 2.21 7.44 8.34
N LYS A 14 3.50 7.70 8.30
CA LYS A 14 4.00 8.90 7.64
C LYS A 14 4.50 8.55 6.25
N ILE A 15 4.21 9.42 5.30
CA ILE A 15 4.66 9.24 3.92
C ILE A 15 6.15 9.48 3.88
N VAL A 16 6.88 8.46 3.46
CA VAL A 16 8.34 8.55 3.37
C VAL A 16 8.84 8.46 1.94
N SER A 17 7.97 8.08 1.02
CA SER A 17 8.35 8.02 -0.39
C SER A 17 7.11 8.11 -1.24
N VAL A 18 7.30 8.52 -2.49
CA VAL A 18 6.21 8.62 -3.46
C VAL A 18 6.68 8.00 -4.76
N ASP A 19 5.90 7.09 -5.27
CA ASP A 19 6.13 6.53 -6.60
C ASP A 19 4.90 6.76 -7.45
N SER A 20 5.07 6.68 -8.76
CA SER A 20 3.94 6.74 -9.66
C SER A 20 3.86 5.45 -10.44
N LEU A 21 2.66 5.10 -10.86
CA LEU A 21 2.46 3.95 -11.70
C LEU A 21 1.38 4.24 -12.74
N GLU A 22 1.37 3.44 -13.77
CA GLU A 22 0.36 3.53 -14.81
C GLU A 22 -0.42 2.23 -14.79
N ALA A 23 -1.73 2.35 -14.90
CA ALA A 23 -2.60 1.20 -14.89
C ALA A 23 -3.88 1.52 -15.64
N GLU A 24 -4.59 0.51 -16.07
CA GLU A 24 -5.80 0.71 -16.85
C GLU A 24 -6.97 1.20 -16.00
N GLY A 25 -6.94 0.92 -14.72
CA GLY A 25 -7.99 1.33 -13.83
C GLY A 25 -7.62 1.05 -12.38
N ASP A 26 -8.58 1.28 -11.49
CA ASP A 26 -8.34 1.15 -10.05
C ASP A 26 -7.88 -0.25 -9.67
N GLY A 27 -8.54 -1.28 -10.20
CA GLY A 27 -8.18 -2.64 -9.86
C GLY A 27 -6.77 -2.99 -10.28
N ALA A 28 -6.40 -2.60 -11.50
CA ALA A 28 -5.05 -2.84 -11.99
C ALA A 28 -4.02 -2.06 -11.19
N ALA A 29 -4.37 -0.83 -10.80
CA ALA A 29 -3.47 -0.02 -10.00
C ALA A 29 -3.23 -0.65 -8.63
N MET A 30 -4.27 -1.16 -8.01
CA MET A 30 -4.14 -1.83 -6.71
C MET A 30 -3.30 -3.09 -6.82
N GLU A 31 -3.43 -3.81 -7.92
CA GLU A 31 -2.65 -5.02 -8.13
C GLU A 31 -1.17 -4.68 -8.27
N VAL A 32 -0.85 -3.66 -9.05
CA VAL A 32 0.55 -3.23 -9.19
C VAL A 32 1.09 -2.73 -7.85
N ALA A 33 0.28 -1.97 -7.13
CA ALA A 33 0.71 -1.46 -5.83
C ALA A 33 0.94 -2.61 -4.84
N GLY A 34 0.11 -3.64 -4.90
CA GLY A 34 0.31 -4.81 -4.06
C GLY A 34 1.63 -5.49 -4.32
N GLN A 35 2.01 -5.62 -5.60
CA GLN A 35 3.29 -6.20 -5.93
C GLN A 35 4.45 -5.30 -5.50
N LEU A 36 4.26 -4.00 -5.61
CA LEU A 36 5.28 -3.05 -5.21
C LEU A 36 5.55 -3.14 -3.72
N ILE A 37 4.49 -3.18 -2.91
CA ILE A 37 4.67 -3.27 -1.46
C ILE A 37 5.26 -4.62 -1.06
N LEU A 38 4.94 -5.67 -1.77
CA LEU A 38 5.53 -6.98 -1.49
C LEU A 38 7.04 -6.97 -1.69
N SER A 39 7.51 -6.27 -2.70
CA SER A 39 8.95 -6.21 -2.95
C SER A 39 9.67 -5.24 -2.02
N LYS A 40 8.93 -4.32 -1.39
CA LYS A 40 9.53 -3.29 -0.53
C LYS A 40 9.07 -3.37 0.92
N HIS A 41 8.44 -4.47 1.30
CA HIS A 41 7.81 -4.55 2.62
C HIS A 41 8.79 -4.40 3.78
N ALA A 42 10.07 -4.67 3.54
CA ALA A 42 11.07 -4.51 4.59
C ALA A 42 11.32 -3.04 4.93
N GLU A 43 10.98 -2.15 4.00
CA GLU A 43 11.25 -0.71 4.17
C GLU A 43 9.99 0.08 4.53
N PHE A 44 8.84 -0.41 4.10
CA PHE A 44 7.61 0.35 4.22
C PHE A 44 6.53 -0.50 4.85
N ALA A 45 5.64 0.14 5.61
CA ALA A 45 4.56 -0.55 6.30
C ALA A 45 3.27 -0.58 5.50
N ALA A 46 3.08 0.36 4.59
CA ALA A 46 1.86 0.42 3.81
C ALA A 46 2.08 1.26 2.56
N ILE A 47 1.15 1.11 1.62
CA ILE A 47 1.16 1.91 0.41
C ILE A 47 -0.27 2.39 0.16
N GLU A 48 -0.42 3.68 -0.14
CA GLU A 48 -1.69 4.26 -0.52
C GLU A 48 -1.67 4.56 -2.00
N VAL A 49 -2.73 4.19 -2.68
CA VAL A 49 -2.85 4.42 -4.11
C VAL A 49 -3.86 5.54 -4.34
N TRP A 50 -3.44 6.54 -5.09
CA TRP A 50 -4.26 7.71 -5.36
C TRP A 50 -4.40 7.96 -6.86
N ASP A 51 -5.58 8.34 -7.27
CA ASP A 51 -5.88 8.81 -8.61
C ASP A 51 -6.19 10.29 -8.48
N ARG A 52 -5.15 11.13 -8.68
CA ARG A 52 -5.24 12.57 -8.46
C ARG A 52 -5.64 12.83 -7.00
N ALA A 53 -6.80 13.40 -6.78
CA ALA A 53 -7.26 13.72 -5.42
C ALA A 53 -8.10 12.62 -4.80
N ARG A 54 -8.30 11.51 -5.50
CA ARG A 54 -9.16 10.43 -5.03
C ARG A 54 -8.32 9.27 -4.53
N CYS A 55 -8.55 8.86 -3.30
CA CYS A 55 -7.87 7.70 -2.74
C CYS A 55 -8.52 6.44 -3.29
N VAL A 56 -7.73 5.63 -4.00
CA VAL A 56 -8.21 4.38 -4.57
C VAL A 56 -8.25 3.30 -3.49
N GLY A 57 -7.20 3.25 -2.67
CA GLY A 57 -7.15 2.26 -1.62
C GLY A 57 -5.80 2.25 -0.93
N THR A 58 -5.71 1.43 0.09
CA THR A 58 -4.49 1.29 0.88
C THR A 58 -4.19 -0.19 1.05
N ILE A 59 -2.92 -0.56 0.93
CA ILE A 59 -2.48 -1.93 1.10
C ILE A 59 -1.42 -1.94 2.19
N ALA A 60 -1.63 -2.76 3.22
CA ALA A 60 -0.66 -2.90 4.28
C ALA A 60 0.40 -3.91 3.89
N SER A 61 1.63 -3.67 4.34
CA SER A 61 2.71 -4.58 4.07
C SER A 61 2.47 -5.92 4.79
N PRO A 62 2.80 -7.03 4.13
CA PRO A 62 2.63 -8.34 4.77
C PRO A 62 3.52 -8.53 5.99
N THR A 63 4.59 -7.74 6.12
CA THR A 63 5.44 -7.82 7.31
C THR A 63 4.93 -6.94 8.43
N ARG A 64 4.01 -6.02 8.13
CA ARG A 64 3.38 -5.24 9.17
C ARG A 64 2.47 -6.16 9.94
N LYS A 65 2.82 -6.40 11.19
CA LYS A 65 2.05 -7.32 11.97
C LYS A 65 0.65 -6.79 12.19
N PRO A 66 -0.35 -7.60 11.89
CA PRO A 66 -1.70 -7.21 12.22
C PRO A 66 -1.84 -7.16 13.73
N ASN A 67 -2.99 -6.77 14.17
CA ASN A 67 -3.28 -6.78 15.59
C ASN A 67 -3.04 -8.18 16.14
N LEU A 68 -1.97 -8.33 16.92
CA LEU A 68 -1.61 -9.63 17.47
C LEU A 68 -2.69 -10.15 18.41
N ASP A 69 -3.40 -9.24 19.04
CA ASP A 69 -4.47 -9.66 19.92
C ASP A 69 -5.54 -10.42 19.17
N SER A 70 -5.80 -10.01 17.93
CA SER A 70 -6.76 -10.74 17.12
C SER A 70 -6.33 -12.19 16.90
N LEU A 71 -5.05 -12.38 16.65
CA LEU A 71 -4.54 -13.71 16.42
C LEU A 71 -4.61 -14.55 17.68
N LEU A 72 -4.29 -13.94 18.79
CA LEU A 72 -4.34 -14.64 20.05
C LEU A 72 -5.75 -15.02 20.45
N LYS A 73 -6.69 -14.17 20.14
CA LYS A 73 -8.07 -14.42 20.48
C LYS A 73 -8.66 -15.57 19.66
N ILE A 74 -8.14 -15.75 18.48
CA ILE A 74 -8.61 -16.81 17.61
C ILE A 74 -8.13 -18.15 18.10
N SER A 75 -6.96 -18.17 18.64
CA SER A 75 -6.34 -19.42 19.09
C SER A 75 -6.83 -19.88 20.45
#